data_29d163e0df5e2c3431bc0f342093a26a
#
_entry.id   29d163e0df5e2c3431bc0f342093a26a
#
_cell.length_a   1.000
_cell.length_b   1.000
_cell.length_c   1.000
_cell.angle_alpha   90.00
_cell.angle_beta   90.00
_cell.angle_gamma   90.00
#
_symmetry.space_group_name_H-M   'P 1'
#
loop_
_entity.id
_entity.type
_entity.pdbx_description
1 polymer ?
#
loop_
_entity_poly.entity_id
_entity_poly.type
_entity_poly.pdbx_seq_one_letter_code
_entity_poly.pdbx_strand_id
1 'polypeptide(L)'
;MAKTILITGGAGYIGSHTVVELQQKGFETVIADDLSNSSAEVIDRIERITGIRPAFEQIDLKEAGKVRELFDRYPIAATIHFAASKAVGESVQKPLLYYRNNLVSLLNILECLRQQGGALVFSSSCTVYGQPEHPPVRETDPIQPAESPYGNTKQICEEIIRDAVKAYPQVQACCCVTSTPSGRTLRP
;
A
#
# COMPACT_ATOMS: atom_id res chain seq x y z
N MET A 1 -8.80 -14.12 19.05
CA MET A 1 -8.20 -12.78 19.07
C MET A 1 -8.45 -12.15 17.71
N ALA A 2 -8.80 -10.88 17.66
CA ALA A 2 -8.92 -10.15 16.40
C ALA A 2 -7.56 -10.12 15.70
N LYS A 3 -7.58 -10.17 14.34
CA LYS A 3 -6.34 -10.08 13.57
C LYS A 3 -6.00 -8.60 13.36
N THR A 4 -4.77 -8.21 13.68
CA THR A 4 -4.28 -6.86 13.46
C THR A 4 -3.80 -6.70 12.01
N ILE A 5 -4.34 -5.72 11.32
CA ILE A 5 -3.97 -5.37 9.94
C ILE A 5 -3.23 -4.04 9.95
N LEU A 6 -2.04 -4.02 9.36
CA LEU A 6 -1.30 -2.79 9.10
C LEU A 6 -1.77 -2.17 7.77
N ILE A 7 -2.13 -0.91 7.79
CA ILE A 7 -2.49 -0.15 6.59
C ILE A 7 -1.46 0.98 6.40
N THR A 8 -0.55 0.81 5.47
CA THR A 8 0.41 1.87 5.14
C THR A 8 -0.20 2.85 4.15
N GLY A 9 0.04 4.13 4.32
CA GLY A 9 -0.71 5.16 3.60
C GLY A 9 -2.18 5.23 4.04
N GLY A 10 -2.46 4.80 5.29
CA GLY A 10 -3.79 4.66 5.83
C GLY A 10 -4.50 5.98 6.12
N ALA A 11 -3.77 7.10 6.21
CA ALA A 11 -4.35 8.44 6.29
C ALA A 11 -4.68 9.04 4.91
N GLY A 12 -4.29 8.37 3.81
CA GLY A 12 -4.67 8.75 2.45
C GLY A 12 -6.12 8.37 2.11
N TYR A 13 -6.58 8.77 0.91
CA TYR A 13 -7.96 8.58 0.47
C TYR A 13 -8.40 7.11 0.47
N ILE A 14 -7.72 6.23 -0.28
CA ILE A 14 -8.09 4.80 -0.36
C ILE A 14 -7.84 4.12 0.99
N GLY A 15 -6.69 4.41 1.63
CA GLY A 15 -6.30 3.80 2.89
C GLY A 15 -7.30 4.06 4.00
N SER A 16 -7.79 5.30 4.17
CA SER A 16 -8.76 5.64 5.21
C SER A 16 -10.11 4.93 5.04
N HIS A 17 -10.60 4.83 3.81
CA HIS A 17 -11.80 4.04 3.52
C HIS A 17 -11.61 2.56 3.82
N THR A 18 -10.43 2.01 3.50
CA THR A 18 -10.08 0.62 3.81
C THR A 18 -10.04 0.38 5.33
N VAL A 19 -9.51 1.33 6.11
CA VAL A 19 -9.51 1.22 7.58
C VAL A 19 -10.93 1.15 8.12
N VAL A 20 -11.84 2.03 7.64
CA VAL A 20 -13.26 2.01 8.04
C VAL A 20 -13.89 0.65 7.77
N GLU A 21 -13.74 0.12 6.56
CA GLU A 21 -14.29 -1.19 6.18
C GLU A 21 -13.74 -2.33 7.03
N LEU A 22 -12.43 -2.33 7.33
CA LEU A 22 -11.80 -3.35 8.15
C LEU A 22 -12.31 -3.31 9.60
N GLN A 23 -12.41 -2.12 10.20
CA GLN A 23 -12.94 -1.97 11.56
C GLN A 23 -14.40 -2.41 11.66
N GLN A 24 -15.22 -2.08 10.67
CA GLN A 24 -16.62 -2.54 10.61
C GLN A 24 -16.75 -4.06 10.49
N LYS A 25 -15.71 -4.73 9.94
CA LYS A 25 -15.62 -6.20 9.87
C LYS A 25 -14.95 -6.83 11.10
N GLY A 26 -14.62 -6.04 12.12
CA GLY A 26 -14.06 -6.53 13.38
C GLY A 26 -12.56 -6.77 13.37
N PHE A 27 -11.80 -6.23 12.41
CA PHE A 27 -10.35 -6.26 12.44
C PHE A 27 -9.79 -5.12 13.31
N GLU A 28 -8.71 -5.40 14.01
CA GLU A 28 -7.86 -4.35 14.59
C GLU A 28 -7.01 -3.72 13.50
N THR A 29 -6.86 -2.39 13.53
CA THR A 29 -6.14 -1.67 12.48
C THR A 29 -5.05 -0.78 13.05
N VAL A 30 -3.89 -0.82 12.39
CA VAL A 30 -2.76 0.07 12.63
C VAL A 30 -2.49 0.84 11.34
N ILE A 31 -2.45 2.16 11.43
CA ILE A 31 -2.12 3.04 10.31
C ILE A 31 -0.65 3.46 10.44
N ALA A 32 0.12 3.30 9.37
CA ALA A 32 1.45 3.90 9.22
C ALA A 32 1.41 4.89 8.05
N ASP A 33 1.71 6.16 8.33
CA ASP A 33 1.67 7.23 7.33
C ASP A 33 2.65 8.35 7.73
N ASP A 34 3.35 8.96 6.79
CA ASP A 34 4.29 10.06 7.07
C ASP A 34 3.62 11.43 7.04
N LEU A 35 2.34 11.47 6.66
CA LEU A 35 1.52 12.68 6.49
C LEU A 35 2.05 13.65 5.42
N SER A 36 2.94 13.19 4.52
CA SER A 36 3.47 14.04 3.45
C SER A 36 2.40 14.48 2.44
N ASN A 37 1.32 13.71 2.30
CA ASN A 37 0.20 13.99 1.38
C ASN A 37 -1.17 13.66 2.01
N SER A 38 -1.27 13.73 3.34
CA SER A 38 -2.45 13.39 4.12
C SER A 38 -2.51 14.28 5.37
N SER A 39 -3.51 14.09 6.22
CA SER A 39 -3.67 14.84 7.47
C SER A 39 -4.01 13.90 8.63
N ALA A 40 -3.46 14.17 9.81
CA ALA A 40 -3.79 13.45 11.04
C ALA A 40 -5.29 13.55 11.42
N GLU A 41 -6.01 14.58 10.97
CA GLU A 41 -7.46 14.70 11.16
C GLU A 41 -8.25 13.51 10.60
N VAL A 42 -7.68 12.77 9.64
CA VAL A 42 -8.30 11.57 9.07
C VAL A 42 -8.52 10.51 10.14
N ILE A 43 -7.62 10.41 11.13
CA ILE A 43 -7.75 9.46 12.25
C ILE A 43 -9.00 9.77 13.08
N ASP A 44 -9.24 11.04 13.38
CA ASP A 44 -10.43 11.49 14.11
C ASP A 44 -11.73 11.28 13.31
N ARG A 45 -11.64 11.39 11.98
CA ARG A 45 -12.77 11.13 11.09
C ARG A 45 -13.12 9.64 11.05
N ILE A 46 -12.11 8.76 10.99
CA ILE A 46 -12.32 7.30 11.06
C ILE A 46 -12.99 6.95 12.39
N GLU A 47 -12.48 7.44 13.51
CA GLU A 47 -13.07 7.21 14.84
C GLU A 47 -14.53 7.68 14.93
N ARG A 48 -14.86 8.84 14.37
CA ARG A 48 -16.26 9.33 14.32
C ARG A 48 -17.19 8.44 13.50
N ILE A 49 -16.69 7.78 12.45
CA ILE A 49 -17.50 6.92 11.59
C ILE A 49 -17.69 5.53 12.21
N THR A 50 -16.63 4.98 12.80
CA THR A 50 -16.59 3.57 13.22
C THR A 50 -16.82 3.40 14.74
N GLY A 51 -16.62 4.46 15.53
CA GLY A 51 -16.58 4.41 16.99
C GLY A 51 -15.27 3.83 17.55
N ILE A 52 -14.31 3.50 16.68
CA ILE A 52 -13.03 2.87 17.05
C ILE A 52 -11.89 3.74 16.54
N ARG A 53 -11.02 4.20 17.46
CA ARG A 53 -9.81 4.90 17.08
C ARG A 53 -8.74 3.89 16.61
N PRO A 54 -8.29 3.95 15.33
CA PRO A 54 -7.19 3.11 14.89
C PRO A 54 -5.89 3.51 15.60
N ALA A 55 -4.99 2.54 15.84
CA ALA A 55 -3.62 2.88 16.21
C ALA A 55 -2.95 3.63 15.05
N PHE A 56 -2.19 4.68 15.37
CA PHE A 56 -1.56 5.53 14.36
C PHE A 56 -0.08 5.73 14.68
N GLU A 57 0.77 5.43 13.71
CA GLU A 57 2.21 5.61 13.76
C GLU A 57 2.63 6.55 12.63
N GLN A 58 3.10 7.74 13.00
CA GLN A 58 3.62 8.70 12.03
C GLN A 58 5.07 8.34 11.72
N ILE A 59 5.28 7.58 10.66
CA ILE A 59 6.62 7.11 10.25
C ILE A 59 6.82 7.21 8.74
N ASP A 60 8.05 7.48 8.35
CA ASP A 60 8.51 7.29 6.98
C ASP A 60 8.94 5.83 6.79
N LEU A 61 8.26 5.12 5.92
CA LEU A 61 8.53 3.69 5.65
C LEU A 61 9.91 3.43 5.03
N LYS A 62 10.63 4.45 4.58
CA LYS A 62 12.02 4.34 4.15
C LYS A 62 12.98 4.13 5.33
N GLU A 63 12.56 4.41 6.55
CA GLU A 63 13.35 4.22 7.77
C GLU A 63 13.21 2.78 8.28
N ALA A 64 14.07 1.87 7.84
CA ALA A 64 14.01 0.44 8.15
C ALA A 64 13.90 0.14 9.66
N GLY A 65 14.58 0.93 10.51
CA GLY A 65 14.51 0.79 11.98
C GLY A 65 13.09 1.01 12.50
N LYS A 66 12.44 2.09 12.07
CA LYS A 66 11.07 2.42 12.49
C LYS A 66 10.05 1.40 11.98
N VAL A 67 10.23 0.88 10.77
CA VAL A 67 9.36 -0.18 10.24
C VAL A 67 9.52 -1.46 11.09
N ARG A 68 10.73 -1.82 11.48
CA ARG A 68 10.97 -2.98 12.35
C ARG A 68 10.32 -2.77 13.72
N GLU A 69 10.53 -1.61 14.37
CA GLU A 69 9.90 -1.27 15.64
C GLU A 69 8.37 -1.34 15.58
N LEU A 70 7.77 -0.92 14.45
CA LEU A 70 6.33 -1.05 14.21
C LEU A 70 5.89 -2.52 14.22
N PHE A 71 6.58 -3.38 13.50
CA PHE A 71 6.26 -4.82 13.45
C PHE A 71 6.53 -5.52 14.79
N ASP A 72 7.51 -5.08 15.57
CA ASP A 72 7.80 -5.62 16.91
C ASP A 72 6.73 -5.18 17.93
N ARG A 73 6.14 -4.00 17.77
CA ARG A 73 5.12 -3.43 18.66
C ARG A 73 3.74 -4.05 18.48
N TYR A 74 3.37 -4.37 17.24
CA TYR A 74 2.04 -4.85 16.91
C TYR A 74 2.08 -6.27 16.33
N PRO A 75 1.17 -7.19 16.75
CA PRO A 75 1.08 -8.55 16.19
C PRO A 75 0.43 -8.53 14.80
N ILE A 76 1.15 -7.99 13.82
CA ILE A 76 0.65 -7.76 12.46
C ILE A 76 0.47 -9.09 11.74
N ALA A 77 -0.79 -9.44 11.44
CA ALA A 77 -1.13 -10.64 10.67
C ALA A 77 -1.08 -10.41 9.16
N ALA A 78 -1.37 -9.18 8.71
CA ALA A 78 -1.29 -8.80 7.31
C ALA A 78 -1.02 -7.30 7.16
N THR A 79 -0.43 -6.94 6.03
CA THR A 79 -0.17 -5.55 5.63
C THR A 79 -0.89 -5.24 4.34
N ILE A 80 -1.64 -4.12 4.30
CA ILE A 80 -2.17 -3.54 3.07
C ILE A 80 -1.34 -2.30 2.75
N HIS A 81 -0.60 -2.36 1.64
CA HIS A 81 0.39 -1.34 1.29
C HIS A 81 -0.15 -0.38 0.23
N PHE A 82 -0.65 0.79 0.68
CA PHE A 82 -1.07 1.90 -0.17
C PHE A 82 -0.03 3.01 -0.26
N ALA A 83 0.89 3.10 0.71
CA ALA A 83 1.88 4.18 0.74
C ALA A 83 2.75 4.19 -0.52
N ALA A 84 2.66 5.26 -1.29
CA ALA A 84 3.47 5.48 -2.48
C ALA A 84 3.39 6.93 -2.96
N SER A 85 4.45 7.42 -3.57
CA SER A 85 4.36 8.58 -4.46
C SER A 85 3.67 8.15 -5.75
N LYS A 86 2.57 8.83 -6.16
CA LYS A 86 1.65 8.35 -7.21
C LYS A 86 1.39 9.33 -8.37
N ALA A 87 1.91 10.55 -8.30
CA ALA A 87 1.68 11.55 -9.33
C ALA A 87 2.54 11.28 -10.57
N VAL A 88 1.92 10.81 -11.66
CA VAL A 88 2.61 10.42 -12.91
C VAL A 88 3.49 11.56 -13.44
N GLY A 89 2.95 12.78 -13.57
CA GLY A 89 3.71 13.93 -14.08
C GLY A 89 4.91 14.30 -13.20
N GLU A 90 4.77 14.26 -11.88
CA GLU A 90 5.89 14.50 -10.96
C GLU A 90 6.96 13.41 -11.07
N SER A 91 6.56 12.16 -11.29
CA SER A 91 7.50 11.05 -11.43
C SER A 91 8.49 11.25 -12.60
N VAL A 92 8.02 11.87 -13.68
CA VAL A 92 8.87 12.22 -14.84
C VAL A 92 9.90 13.30 -14.46
N GLN A 93 9.50 14.26 -13.63
CA GLN A 93 10.38 15.35 -13.19
C GLN A 93 11.35 14.94 -12.08
N LYS A 94 10.93 14.01 -11.23
CA LYS A 94 11.68 13.57 -10.03
C LYS A 94 11.78 12.03 -9.94
N PRO A 95 12.32 11.35 -10.96
CA PRO A 95 12.27 9.88 -11.02
C PRO A 95 12.96 9.20 -9.82
N LEU A 96 14.11 9.68 -9.39
CA LEU A 96 14.87 9.08 -8.28
C LEU A 96 14.10 9.15 -6.95
N LEU A 97 13.30 10.20 -6.72
CA LEU A 97 12.43 10.31 -5.55
C LEU A 97 11.39 9.17 -5.56
N TYR A 98 10.78 8.91 -6.72
CA TYR A 98 9.76 7.87 -6.89
C TYR A 98 10.34 6.47 -6.70
N TYR A 99 11.47 6.17 -7.33
CA TYR A 99 12.15 4.88 -7.12
C TYR A 99 12.53 4.68 -5.66
N ARG A 100 13.17 5.67 -5.03
CA ARG A 100 13.56 5.58 -3.62
C ARG A 100 12.34 5.39 -2.72
N ASN A 101 11.30 6.21 -2.87
CA ASN A 101 10.13 6.15 -2.01
C ASN A 101 9.37 4.83 -2.16
N ASN A 102 9.03 4.45 -3.38
CA ASN A 102 8.14 3.32 -3.60
C ASN A 102 8.84 1.97 -3.40
N LEU A 103 10.11 1.83 -3.81
CA LEU A 103 10.82 0.56 -3.68
C LEU A 103 11.33 0.33 -2.25
N VAL A 104 11.95 1.34 -1.62
CA VAL A 104 12.52 1.16 -0.28
C VAL A 104 11.42 0.90 0.76
N SER A 105 10.28 1.57 0.67
CA SER A 105 9.13 1.32 1.55
C SER A 105 8.66 -0.12 1.47
N LEU A 106 8.52 -0.66 0.26
CA LEU A 106 8.13 -2.06 0.05
C LEU A 106 9.17 -3.05 0.56
N LEU A 107 10.46 -2.80 0.27
CA LEU A 107 11.54 -3.68 0.71
C LEU A 107 11.60 -3.78 2.23
N ASN A 108 11.44 -2.67 2.97
CA ASN A 108 11.43 -2.68 4.42
C ASN A 108 10.25 -3.49 5.00
N ILE A 109 9.07 -3.42 4.37
CA ILE A 109 7.90 -4.22 4.76
C ILE A 109 8.16 -5.71 4.49
N LEU A 110 8.65 -6.05 3.30
CA LEU A 110 8.94 -7.44 2.93
C LEU A 110 10.00 -8.06 3.83
N GLU A 111 10.99 -7.29 4.26
CA GLU A 111 12.01 -7.76 5.20
C GLU A 111 11.42 -8.11 6.58
N CYS A 112 10.46 -7.34 7.08
CA CYS A 112 9.73 -7.67 8.31
C CYS A 112 8.85 -8.92 8.12
N LEU A 113 8.10 -9.00 7.00
CA LEU A 113 7.29 -10.17 6.68
C LEU A 113 8.14 -11.44 6.49
N ARG A 114 9.34 -11.32 5.93
CA ARG A 114 10.29 -12.43 5.82
C ARG A 114 10.69 -12.97 7.21
N GLN A 115 10.83 -12.11 8.21
CA GLN A 115 11.25 -12.50 9.57
C GLN A 115 10.09 -13.04 10.39
N GLN A 116 8.92 -12.42 10.32
CA GLN A 116 7.78 -12.72 11.19
C GLN A 116 6.70 -13.58 10.51
N GLY A 117 6.75 -13.71 9.20
CA GLY A 117 5.66 -14.25 8.40
C GLY A 117 4.54 -13.24 8.22
N GLY A 118 3.54 -13.60 7.41
CA GLY A 118 2.33 -12.80 7.23
C GLY A 118 1.96 -12.60 5.77
N ALA A 119 0.87 -11.84 5.56
CA ALA A 119 0.33 -11.57 4.24
C ALA A 119 0.53 -10.10 3.83
N LEU A 120 0.78 -9.89 2.53
CA LEU A 120 0.86 -8.57 1.90
C LEU A 120 -0.25 -8.42 0.85
N VAL A 121 -1.06 -7.39 0.96
CA VAL A 121 -1.88 -6.91 -0.14
C VAL A 121 -1.23 -5.63 -0.67
N PHE A 122 -0.71 -5.71 -1.88
CA PHE A 122 -0.03 -4.60 -2.54
C PHE A 122 -0.98 -3.85 -3.46
N SER A 123 -1.12 -2.55 -3.26
CA SER A 123 -1.86 -1.69 -4.19
C SER A 123 -1.00 -1.39 -5.42
N SER A 124 -1.21 -2.16 -6.46
CA SER A 124 -0.64 -1.90 -7.77
C SER A 124 -1.46 -0.83 -8.52
N SER A 125 -1.23 -0.65 -9.79
CA SER A 125 -1.86 0.39 -10.60
C SER A 125 -2.09 -0.12 -12.03
N CYS A 126 -3.14 0.36 -12.69
CA CYS A 126 -3.35 0.07 -14.12
C CYS A 126 -2.17 0.54 -15.01
N THR A 127 -1.32 1.44 -14.52
CA THR A 127 -0.12 1.90 -15.23
C THR A 127 0.92 0.80 -15.45
N VAL A 128 0.80 -0.36 -14.78
CA VAL A 128 1.67 -1.52 -15.03
C VAL A 128 1.46 -2.14 -16.42
N TYR A 129 0.32 -1.91 -17.04
CA TYR A 129 0.04 -2.42 -18.39
C TYR A 129 0.62 -1.54 -19.52
N GLY A 130 1.21 -0.37 -19.18
CA GLY A 130 1.75 0.55 -20.19
C GLY A 130 0.68 1.02 -21.19
N GLN A 131 1.02 1.02 -22.48
CA GLN A 131 0.07 1.28 -23.59
C GLN A 131 -0.53 -0.05 -24.08
N PRO A 132 -1.75 -0.41 -23.68
CA PRO A 132 -2.38 -1.64 -24.11
C PRO A 132 -2.83 -1.50 -25.57
N GLU A 133 -2.63 -2.58 -26.34
CA GLU A 133 -3.07 -2.64 -27.76
C GLU A 133 -4.59 -2.67 -27.90
N HIS A 134 -5.27 -3.31 -26.94
CA HIS A 134 -6.71 -3.55 -26.96
C HIS A 134 -7.37 -3.26 -25.59
N PRO A 135 -7.81 -2.00 -25.31
CA PRO A 135 -8.61 -1.73 -24.12
C PRO A 135 -10.04 -2.29 -24.25
N PRO A 136 -10.70 -2.70 -23.12
CA PRO A 136 -10.23 -2.63 -21.74
C PRO A 136 -9.20 -3.73 -21.41
N VAL A 137 -8.26 -3.41 -20.52
CA VAL A 137 -7.20 -4.32 -20.07
C VAL A 137 -7.76 -5.41 -19.16
N ARG A 138 -7.23 -6.64 -19.30
CA ARG A 138 -7.53 -7.82 -18.48
C ARG A 138 -6.26 -8.26 -17.72
N GLU A 139 -6.42 -9.03 -16.65
CA GLU A 139 -5.30 -9.57 -15.87
C GLU A 139 -4.37 -10.50 -16.70
N THR A 140 -4.89 -11.05 -17.79
CA THR A 140 -4.15 -11.94 -18.70
C THR A 140 -3.40 -11.21 -19.80
N ASP A 141 -3.61 -9.89 -19.94
CA ASP A 141 -2.97 -9.13 -20.99
C ASP A 141 -1.47 -8.93 -20.69
N PRO A 142 -0.63 -8.88 -21.73
CA PRO A 142 0.80 -8.73 -21.55
C PRO A 142 1.13 -7.36 -20.95
N ILE A 143 2.06 -7.36 -19.99
CA ILE A 143 2.63 -6.14 -19.43
C ILE A 143 3.53 -5.51 -20.48
N GLN A 144 3.24 -4.26 -20.84
CA GLN A 144 4.04 -3.44 -21.75
C GLN A 144 5.01 -2.54 -20.96
N PRO A 145 6.07 -2.00 -21.58
CA PRO A 145 6.95 -1.04 -20.93
C PRO A 145 6.17 0.12 -20.31
N ALA A 146 6.49 0.44 -19.06
CA ALA A 146 5.81 1.53 -18.36
C ALA A 146 6.07 2.88 -19.02
N GLU A 147 5.05 3.71 -19.15
CA GLU A 147 5.16 5.04 -19.77
C GLU A 147 5.73 6.10 -18.81
N SER A 148 5.88 5.79 -17.54
CA SER A 148 6.36 6.73 -16.52
C SER A 148 7.20 6.03 -15.46
N PRO A 149 8.11 6.78 -14.78
CA PRO A 149 8.82 6.25 -13.62
C PRO A 149 7.88 5.72 -12.53
N TYR A 150 6.74 6.36 -12.29
CA TYR A 150 5.73 5.82 -11.36
C TYR A 150 5.23 4.44 -11.80
N GLY A 151 4.78 4.29 -13.04
CA GLY A 151 4.34 3.00 -13.57
C GLY A 151 5.45 1.93 -13.46
N ASN A 152 6.67 2.30 -13.81
CA ASN A 152 7.82 1.40 -13.70
C ASN A 152 8.10 1.00 -12.24
N THR A 153 7.97 1.91 -11.26
CA THR A 153 8.10 1.50 -9.85
C THR A 153 7.07 0.45 -9.45
N LYS A 154 5.85 0.51 -10.00
CA LYS A 154 4.82 -0.49 -9.72
C LYS A 154 5.13 -1.84 -10.37
N GLN A 155 5.62 -1.86 -11.63
CA GLN A 155 6.08 -3.09 -12.29
C GLN A 155 7.22 -3.75 -11.49
N ILE A 156 8.25 -2.99 -11.11
CA ILE A 156 9.38 -3.48 -10.30
C ILE A 156 8.90 -4.00 -8.94
N CYS A 157 7.96 -3.30 -8.28
CA CYS A 157 7.40 -3.77 -7.01
C CYS A 157 6.72 -5.13 -7.15
N GLU A 158 5.95 -5.37 -8.22
CA GLU A 158 5.32 -6.67 -8.47
C GLU A 158 6.35 -7.77 -8.72
N GLU A 159 7.45 -7.46 -9.43
CA GLU A 159 8.56 -8.39 -9.63
C GLU A 159 9.23 -8.75 -8.30
N ILE A 160 9.57 -7.76 -7.47
CA ILE A 160 10.16 -7.94 -6.14
C ILE A 160 9.24 -8.82 -5.26
N ILE A 161 7.94 -8.56 -5.25
CA ILE A 161 6.96 -9.32 -4.47
C ILE A 161 6.92 -10.79 -4.95
N ARG A 162 6.91 -11.01 -6.26
CA ARG A 162 6.90 -12.36 -6.85
C ARG A 162 8.14 -13.15 -6.46
N ASP A 163 9.31 -12.52 -6.48
CA ASP A 163 10.56 -13.16 -6.09
C ASP A 163 10.61 -13.42 -4.58
N ALA A 164 10.13 -12.48 -3.76
CA ALA A 164 10.05 -12.64 -2.31
C ALA A 164 9.13 -13.81 -1.90
N VAL A 165 7.95 -13.94 -2.51
CA VAL A 165 7.02 -15.06 -2.25
C VAL A 165 7.62 -16.40 -2.66
N LYS A 166 8.39 -16.43 -3.75
CA LYS A 166 9.09 -17.63 -4.21
C LYS A 166 10.19 -18.07 -3.26
N ALA A 167 10.95 -17.09 -2.72
CA ALA A 167 12.10 -17.33 -1.87
C ALA A 167 11.72 -17.61 -0.40
N TYR A 168 10.59 -17.04 0.06
CA TYR A 168 10.22 -17.04 1.48
C TYR A 168 8.81 -17.62 1.69
N PRO A 169 8.67 -18.94 1.96
CA PRO A 169 7.37 -19.62 2.06
C PRO A 169 6.43 -19.05 3.13
N GLN A 170 6.97 -18.34 4.14
CA GLN A 170 6.19 -17.68 5.18
C GLN A 170 5.55 -16.37 4.74
N VAL A 171 5.94 -15.82 3.58
CA VAL A 171 5.39 -14.60 3.00
C VAL A 171 4.32 -14.96 1.97
N GLN A 172 3.11 -14.48 2.17
CA GLN A 172 2.03 -14.56 1.21
C GLN A 172 1.75 -13.17 0.63
N ALA A 173 1.50 -13.06 -0.65
CA ALA A 173 1.18 -11.76 -1.23
C ALA A 173 0.12 -11.84 -2.34
N CYS A 174 -0.63 -10.74 -2.47
CA CYS A 174 -1.57 -10.48 -3.54
C CYS A 174 -1.33 -9.05 -4.07
N CYS A 175 -1.21 -8.89 -5.38
CA CYS A 175 -1.17 -7.60 -6.04
C CYS A 175 -2.57 -7.25 -6.55
N CYS A 176 -3.14 -6.14 -6.06
CA CYS A 176 -4.43 -5.62 -6.52
C CYS A 176 -4.19 -4.43 -7.42
N VAL A 177 -4.58 -4.51 -8.69
CA VAL A 177 -4.56 -3.38 -9.59
C VAL A 177 -5.69 -2.43 -9.21
N THR A 178 -5.31 -1.24 -8.69
CA THR A 178 -6.26 -0.20 -8.36
C THR A 178 -6.24 0.88 -9.44
N SER A 179 -7.42 1.23 -9.96
CA SER A 179 -7.61 2.48 -10.70
C SER A 179 -8.11 3.55 -9.74
N THR A 180 -7.79 4.82 -10.00
CA THR A 180 -8.34 5.91 -9.19
C THR A 180 -9.86 5.85 -9.28
N PRO A 181 -10.59 5.71 -8.16
CA PRO A 181 -12.04 5.75 -8.21
C PRO A 181 -12.48 7.09 -8.78
N SER A 182 -13.24 7.06 -9.86
CA SER A 182 -13.93 8.26 -10.33
C SER A 182 -14.89 8.66 -9.20
N GLY A 183 -14.59 9.77 -8.51
CA GLY A 183 -15.25 10.15 -7.27
C GLY A 183 -16.71 10.57 -7.44
N ARG A 184 -17.57 9.63 -7.76
CA ARG A 184 -19.00 9.74 -7.57
C ARG A 184 -19.43 8.78 -6.48
N THR A 185 -19.36 9.25 -5.24
CA THR A 185 -20.22 8.72 -4.20
C THR A 185 -21.65 8.87 -4.69
N LEU A 186 -22.32 7.77 -4.96
CA LEU A 186 -23.78 7.76 -4.99
C LEU A 186 -24.20 8.15 -3.58
N ARG A 187 -24.67 9.39 -3.42
CA ARG A 187 -25.37 9.78 -2.20
C ARG A 187 -26.67 8.98 -2.16
N PRO A 188 -27.05 8.44 -0.99
CA PRO A 188 -28.40 7.89 -0.82
C PRO A 188 -29.46 8.96 -1.02
#